data_9146198883546842651f3d18b70729b8
#
_entry.id   9146198883546842651f3d18b70729b8
#
_cell.length_a   1.000
_cell.length_b   1.000
_cell.length_c   1.000
_cell.angle_alpha   90.00
_cell.angle_beta   90.00
_cell.angle_gamma   90.00
#
_symmetry.space_group_name_H-M   'P 1'
#
loop_
_entity.id
_entity.type
_entity.pdbx_description
1 polymer ?
#
loop_
_entity_poly.entity_id
_entity_poly.type
_entity_poly.pdbx_seq_one_letter_code
_entity_poly.pdbx_strand_id
1 'polypeptide(L)'
;SKPTKLVYKEGEKFDPTGLKLKIGYSNGKERIAEADEYASSLPENITSSVTSINITCYGQSVKLDGIKVAKIESLEITKFPDKIEYYEGDKFDPSGMIVYAKYDGSSDSGLLEDGDYTIEGPLDSLAPDSDDRLTLLLTVKVGSVSQKFPVKVHGFESFKITSMPTKADY
;
A
#
# COMPACT_ATOMS: atom_id res chain seq x y z
N SER A 1 -18.67 -7.60 -24.88
CA SER A 1 -19.22 -6.99 -23.67
C SER A 1 -18.11 -6.38 -22.82
N LYS A 2 -18.44 -5.39 -22.02
CA LYS A 2 -17.52 -4.83 -21.04
C LYS A 2 -17.34 -5.79 -19.85
N PRO A 3 -16.26 -5.67 -19.07
CA PRO A 3 -16.12 -6.35 -17.78
C PRO A 3 -17.28 -6.01 -16.84
N THR A 4 -17.55 -6.88 -15.89
CA THR A 4 -18.57 -6.66 -14.86
C THR A 4 -18.15 -5.58 -13.88
N LYS A 5 -16.83 -5.43 -13.63
CA LYS A 5 -16.25 -4.41 -12.75
C LYS A 5 -15.63 -3.29 -13.59
N LEU A 6 -16.07 -2.06 -13.36
CA LEU A 6 -15.53 -0.83 -13.95
C LEU A 6 -15.14 0.23 -12.90
N VAL A 7 -15.44 -0.03 -11.63
CA VAL A 7 -15.07 0.84 -10.50
C VAL A 7 -14.03 0.11 -9.65
N TYR A 8 -12.90 0.72 -9.45
CA TYR A 8 -11.75 0.17 -8.75
C TYR A 8 -11.34 1.10 -7.62
N LYS A 9 -10.68 0.55 -6.62
CA LYS A 9 -9.93 1.31 -5.64
C LYS A 9 -8.50 1.53 -6.15
N GLU A 10 -7.87 2.60 -5.73
CA GLU A 10 -6.46 2.84 -6.05
C GLU A 10 -5.60 1.70 -5.49
N GLY A 11 -4.72 1.13 -6.32
CA GLY A 11 -3.91 -0.04 -6.00
C GLY A 11 -4.53 -1.40 -6.40
N GLU A 12 -5.82 -1.49 -6.73
CA GLU A 12 -6.42 -2.75 -7.18
C GLU A 12 -5.91 -3.20 -8.56
N LYS A 13 -5.94 -4.50 -8.77
CA LYS A 13 -5.68 -5.12 -10.09
C LYS A 13 -6.93 -5.11 -10.97
N PHE A 14 -6.73 -5.02 -12.27
CA PHE A 14 -7.84 -5.12 -13.24
C PHE A 14 -8.46 -6.52 -13.21
N ASP A 15 -9.78 -6.56 -13.13
CA ASP A 15 -10.55 -7.79 -13.22
C ASP A 15 -11.23 -7.87 -14.60
N PRO A 16 -10.79 -8.79 -15.50
CA PRO A 16 -11.37 -8.96 -16.82
C PRO A 16 -12.67 -9.76 -16.82
N THR A 17 -13.16 -10.22 -15.68
CA THR A 17 -14.38 -11.05 -15.60
C THR A 17 -15.55 -10.39 -16.32
N GLY A 18 -16.19 -11.15 -17.22
CA GLY A 18 -17.30 -10.68 -18.07
C GLY A 18 -16.86 -9.93 -19.33
N LEU A 19 -15.57 -9.63 -19.51
CA LEU A 19 -15.05 -9.08 -20.77
C LEU A 19 -15.22 -10.12 -21.88
N LYS A 20 -15.83 -9.70 -23.00
CA LYS A 20 -15.92 -10.50 -24.23
C LYS A 20 -15.46 -9.65 -25.39
N LEU A 21 -14.40 -10.08 -26.04
CA LEU A 21 -13.91 -9.49 -27.28
C LEU A 21 -14.41 -10.29 -28.46
N LYS A 22 -14.81 -9.60 -29.51
CA LYS A 22 -15.24 -10.20 -30.76
C LYS A 22 -14.18 -9.98 -31.82
N ILE A 23 -13.68 -11.06 -32.40
CA ILE A 23 -12.73 -11.03 -33.52
C ILE A 23 -13.52 -11.15 -34.82
N GLY A 24 -13.35 -10.16 -35.70
CA GLY A 24 -13.91 -10.18 -37.07
C GLY A 24 -12.83 -10.55 -38.08
N TYR A 25 -13.18 -11.41 -39.04
CA TYR A 25 -12.31 -11.86 -40.12
C TYR A 25 -12.69 -11.21 -41.47
N SER A 26 -11.74 -11.13 -42.39
CA SER A 26 -11.95 -10.55 -43.73
C SER A 26 -13.03 -11.21 -44.57
N ASN A 27 -13.39 -12.45 -44.21
CA ASN A 27 -14.49 -13.19 -44.86
C ASN A 27 -15.88 -12.94 -44.21
N GLY A 28 -15.96 -11.94 -43.30
CA GLY A 28 -17.20 -11.58 -42.58
C GLY A 28 -17.58 -12.51 -41.43
N LYS A 29 -16.79 -13.55 -41.12
CA LYS A 29 -17.03 -14.39 -39.95
C LYS A 29 -16.53 -13.70 -38.68
N GLU A 30 -17.18 -14.03 -37.57
CA GLU A 30 -16.84 -13.50 -36.24
C GLU A 30 -16.79 -14.63 -35.22
N ARG A 31 -15.96 -14.47 -34.19
CA ARG A 31 -15.94 -15.33 -32.99
C ARG A 31 -15.58 -14.52 -31.73
N ILE A 32 -15.83 -15.10 -30.59
CA ILE A 32 -15.33 -14.53 -29.31
C ILE A 32 -13.87 -14.98 -29.12
N ALA A 33 -13.03 -14.04 -28.66
CA ALA A 33 -11.65 -14.34 -28.27
C ALA A 33 -11.62 -15.10 -26.95
N GLU A 34 -10.71 -16.08 -26.86
CA GLU A 34 -10.41 -16.75 -25.60
C GLU A 34 -9.55 -15.86 -24.70
N ALA A 35 -9.50 -16.15 -23.39
CA ALA A 35 -8.85 -15.29 -22.41
C ALA A 35 -7.32 -15.17 -22.59
N ASP A 36 -6.69 -16.16 -23.19
CA ASP A 36 -5.26 -16.21 -23.51
C ASP A 36 -4.87 -15.54 -24.83
N GLU A 37 -5.86 -15.14 -25.64
CA GLU A 37 -5.64 -14.50 -26.94
C GLU A 37 -5.49 -12.97 -26.86
N TYR A 38 -5.75 -12.37 -25.69
CA TYR A 38 -5.63 -10.93 -25.52
C TYR A 38 -4.85 -10.55 -24.27
N ALA A 39 -4.24 -9.39 -24.33
CA ALA A 39 -3.56 -8.77 -23.20
C ALA A 39 -4.15 -7.39 -22.91
N SER A 40 -4.14 -6.99 -21.66
CA SER A 40 -4.46 -5.63 -21.25
C SER A 40 -3.17 -4.83 -21.01
N SER A 41 -3.16 -3.56 -21.39
CA SER A 41 -2.02 -2.64 -21.18
C SER A 41 -1.99 -2.06 -19.77
N LEU A 42 -2.53 -2.74 -18.78
CA LEU A 42 -2.57 -2.20 -17.43
C LEU A 42 -1.25 -2.31 -16.70
N PRO A 43 -0.92 -1.28 -15.91
CA PRO A 43 0.05 -1.46 -14.85
C PRO A 43 -0.47 -2.52 -13.86
N GLU A 44 0.43 -3.13 -13.14
CA GLU A 44 0.11 -4.18 -12.15
C GLU A 44 -0.94 -3.70 -11.13
N ASN A 45 -0.94 -2.39 -10.81
CA ASN A 45 -1.91 -1.74 -9.94
C ASN A 45 -2.57 -0.56 -10.65
N ILE A 46 -3.88 -0.43 -10.54
CA ILE A 46 -4.65 0.68 -11.09
C ILE A 46 -4.43 1.93 -10.24
N THR A 47 -4.05 3.02 -10.88
CA THR A 47 -3.90 4.34 -10.23
C THR A 47 -5.06 5.25 -10.56
N SER A 48 -5.25 6.30 -9.78
CA SER A 48 -6.32 7.30 -9.97
C SER A 48 -6.28 8.04 -11.31
N SER A 49 -5.17 7.95 -12.07
CA SER A 49 -5.04 8.50 -13.42
C SER A 49 -5.61 7.61 -14.52
N VAL A 50 -5.93 6.34 -14.21
CA VAL A 50 -6.45 5.38 -15.19
C VAL A 50 -7.94 5.63 -15.42
N THR A 51 -8.29 6.09 -16.62
CA THR A 51 -9.70 6.28 -17.06
C THR A 51 -10.10 5.31 -18.16
N SER A 52 -9.13 4.62 -18.74
CA SER A 52 -9.33 3.66 -19.82
C SER A 52 -8.19 2.65 -19.90
N ILE A 53 -8.44 1.54 -20.55
CA ILE A 53 -7.52 0.42 -20.72
C ILE A 53 -7.45 0.07 -22.19
N ASN A 54 -6.25 -0.14 -22.74
CA ASN A 54 -6.11 -0.72 -24.07
C ASN A 54 -6.02 -2.24 -23.95
N ILE A 55 -6.87 -2.93 -24.72
CA ILE A 55 -6.88 -4.38 -24.82
C ILE A 55 -6.36 -4.74 -26.20
N THR A 56 -5.30 -5.54 -26.25
CA THR A 56 -4.61 -5.91 -27.49
C THR A 56 -4.83 -7.39 -27.78
N CYS A 57 -5.26 -7.68 -29.02
CA CYS A 57 -5.47 -9.02 -29.53
C CYS A 57 -4.93 -9.08 -30.96
N TYR A 58 -4.02 -10.01 -31.26
CA TYR A 58 -3.39 -10.17 -32.58
C TYR A 58 -2.84 -8.87 -33.19
N GLY A 59 -2.20 -8.04 -32.38
CA GLY A 59 -1.62 -6.76 -32.82
C GLY A 59 -2.63 -5.62 -33.05
N GLN A 60 -3.92 -5.88 -32.87
CA GLN A 60 -4.97 -4.86 -32.89
C GLN A 60 -5.31 -4.46 -31.46
N SER A 61 -5.58 -3.16 -31.24
CA SER A 61 -5.95 -2.67 -29.91
C SER A 61 -7.34 -2.05 -29.92
N VAL A 62 -8.08 -2.30 -28.87
CA VAL A 62 -9.37 -1.65 -28.59
C VAL A 62 -9.33 -1.00 -27.22
N LYS A 63 -9.86 0.21 -27.15
CA LYS A 63 -9.93 0.99 -25.91
C LYS A 63 -11.18 0.63 -25.11
N LEU A 64 -11.01 0.26 -23.86
CA LEU A 64 -12.07 0.10 -22.87
C LEU A 64 -12.16 1.39 -22.05
N ASP A 65 -13.14 2.21 -22.31
CA ASP A 65 -13.41 3.44 -21.57
C ASP A 65 -14.41 3.21 -20.43
N GLY A 66 -14.40 4.13 -19.46
CA GLY A 66 -15.34 4.17 -18.36
C GLY A 66 -14.84 3.52 -17.09
N ILE A 67 -13.54 3.27 -17.00
CA ILE A 67 -12.89 2.92 -15.73
C ILE A 67 -12.98 4.12 -14.78
N LYS A 68 -13.44 3.86 -13.57
CA LYS A 68 -13.46 4.83 -12.47
C LYS A 68 -12.57 4.30 -11.36
N VAL A 69 -11.73 5.17 -10.80
CA VAL A 69 -10.85 4.80 -9.70
C VAL A 69 -11.15 5.74 -8.53
N ALA A 70 -11.59 5.15 -7.43
CA ALA A 70 -11.78 5.88 -6.19
C ALA A 70 -10.40 6.18 -5.58
N LYS A 71 -10.14 7.46 -5.29
CA LYS A 71 -8.90 7.90 -4.66
C LYS A 71 -8.95 7.65 -3.17
N ILE A 72 -7.78 7.38 -2.60
CA ILE A 72 -7.65 7.38 -1.14
C ILE A 72 -7.76 8.82 -0.65
N GLU A 73 -8.72 9.07 0.22
CA GLU A 73 -8.97 10.37 0.86
C GLU A 73 -8.19 10.49 2.16
N SER A 74 -8.19 9.42 2.95
CA SER A 74 -7.50 9.37 4.25
C SER A 74 -7.10 7.95 4.62
N LEU A 75 -6.14 7.84 5.55
CA LEU A 75 -5.77 6.60 6.20
C LEU A 75 -6.30 6.59 7.62
N GLU A 76 -6.67 5.42 8.13
CA GLU A 76 -7.10 5.21 9.50
C GLU A 76 -6.36 4.04 10.11
N ILE A 77 -5.61 4.28 11.19
CA ILE A 77 -4.96 3.23 11.98
C ILE A 77 -5.97 2.78 13.03
N THR A 78 -6.62 1.64 12.80
CA THR A 78 -7.65 1.09 13.70
C THR A 78 -7.05 0.26 14.82
N LYS A 79 -5.82 -0.23 14.64
CA LYS A 79 -5.02 -0.88 15.68
C LYS A 79 -3.57 -0.44 15.53
N PHE A 80 -3.00 0.06 16.63
CA PHE A 80 -1.57 0.34 16.70
C PHE A 80 -0.75 -0.96 16.75
N PRO A 81 0.56 -0.90 16.44
CA PRO A 81 1.45 -2.04 16.63
C PRO A 81 1.35 -2.63 18.04
N ASP A 82 1.60 -3.93 18.16
CA ASP A 82 1.55 -4.61 19.46
C ASP A 82 2.65 -4.09 20.41
N LYS A 83 3.79 -3.63 19.87
CA LYS A 83 4.84 -2.93 20.60
C LYS A 83 4.78 -1.43 20.29
N ILE A 84 4.52 -0.60 21.28
CA ILE A 84 4.46 0.87 21.19
C ILE A 84 5.45 1.58 22.10
N GLU A 85 6.20 0.84 22.93
CA GLU A 85 7.26 1.35 23.81
C GLU A 85 8.60 0.74 23.40
N TYR A 86 9.60 1.60 23.24
CA TYR A 86 10.94 1.29 22.75
C TYR A 86 11.98 1.99 23.60
N TYR A 87 13.23 1.53 23.48
CA TYR A 87 14.40 2.23 23.96
C TYR A 87 15.16 2.86 22.80
N GLU A 88 15.91 3.92 23.07
CA GLU A 88 16.77 4.54 22.08
C GLU A 88 17.73 3.50 21.47
N GLY A 89 17.77 3.45 20.14
CA GLY A 89 18.51 2.45 19.39
C GLY A 89 17.71 1.20 19.01
N ASP A 90 16.51 0.99 19.58
CA ASP A 90 15.64 -0.13 19.16
C ASP A 90 15.18 0.02 17.72
N LYS A 91 14.89 -1.12 17.09
CA LYS A 91 14.26 -1.19 15.78
C LYS A 91 12.74 -1.19 15.92
N PHE A 92 12.06 -0.45 15.04
CA PHE A 92 10.59 -0.44 14.99
C PHE A 92 10.03 -1.79 14.52
N ASP A 93 8.98 -2.26 15.18
CA ASP A 93 8.24 -3.47 14.84
C ASP A 93 6.77 -3.10 14.53
N PRO A 94 6.32 -3.21 13.25
CA PRO A 94 4.95 -2.91 12.86
C PRO A 94 3.95 -4.03 13.16
N SER A 95 4.39 -5.16 13.73
CA SER A 95 3.54 -6.34 13.96
C SER A 95 2.25 -5.99 14.71
N GLY A 96 1.14 -6.51 14.21
CA GLY A 96 -0.18 -6.30 14.79
C GLY A 96 -0.86 -4.99 14.41
N MET A 97 -0.20 -4.09 13.65
CA MET A 97 -0.82 -2.85 13.17
C MET A 97 -1.90 -3.15 12.12
N ILE A 98 -3.01 -2.41 12.18
CA ILE A 98 -4.10 -2.52 11.21
C ILE A 98 -4.41 -1.14 10.65
N VAL A 99 -4.29 -1.01 9.33
CA VAL A 99 -4.51 0.24 8.60
C VAL A 99 -5.63 0.07 7.59
N TYR A 100 -6.52 1.04 7.52
CA TYR A 100 -7.57 1.13 6.51
C TYR A 100 -7.39 2.38 5.66
N ALA A 101 -7.71 2.26 4.37
CA ALA A 101 -7.88 3.39 3.48
C ALA A 101 -9.36 3.76 3.38
N LYS A 102 -9.68 5.05 3.50
CA LYS A 102 -11.00 5.61 3.16
C LYS A 102 -10.91 6.21 1.76
N TYR A 103 -11.94 5.97 0.95
CA TYR A 103 -11.98 6.37 -0.45
C TYR A 103 -12.99 7.50 -0.66
N ASP A 104 -12.66 8.44 -1.57
CA ASP A 104 -13.53 9.55 -1.90
C ASP A 104 -14.87 9.06 -2.48
N GLY A 105 -15.96 9.69 -2.04
CA GLY A 105 -17.31 9.36 -2.49
C GLY A 105 -17.82 7.98 -2.08
N SER A 106 -17.17 7.30 -1.14
CA SER A 106 -17.58 6.00 -0.63
C SER A 106 -17.66 6.00 0.89
N SER A 107 -18.68 5.32 1.45
CA SER A 107 -18.72 5.00 2.87
C SER A 107 -17.83 3.80 3.23
N ASP A 108 -17.32 3.10 2.23
CA ASP A 108 -16.52 1.90 2.42
C ASP A 108 -15.06 2.24 2.71
N SER A 109 -14.47 1.49 3.62
CA SER A 109 -13.03 1.47 3.86
C SER A 109 -12.43 0.16 3.38
N GLY A 110 -11.19 0.18 2.92
CA GLY A 110 -10.44 -1.01 2.52
C GLY A 110 -9.31 -1.29 3.49
N LEU A 111 -9.22 -2.54 3.98
CA LEU A 111 -8.04 -3.01 4.71
C LEU A 111 -6.83 -2.93 3.77
N LEU A 112 -5.72 -2.40 4.28
CA LEU A 112 -4.43 -2.41 3.61
C LEU A 112 -3.59 -3.57 4.15
N GLU A 113 -3.04 -4.37 3.25
CA GLU A 113 -2.14 -5.47 3.57
C GLU A 113 -0.69 -4.98 3.61
N ASP A 114 0.21 -5.82 4.12
CA ASP A 114 1.65 -5.55 4.09
C ASP A 114 2.13 -5.34 2.65
N GLY A 115 2.77 -4.18 2.41
CA GLY A 115 3.21 -3.77 1.08
C GLY A 115 2.29 -2.79 0.36
N ASP A 116 1.04 -2.60 0.82
CA ASP A 116 0.13 -1.58 0.28
C ASP A 116 0.47 -0.18 0.82
N TYR A 117 1.20 -0.10 1.92
CA TYR A 117 1.62 1.15 2.54
C TYR A 117 3.09 1.09 2.96
N THR A 118 3.67 2.24 3.21
CA THR A 118 5.02 2.39 3.79
C THR A 118 4.95 3.08 5.14
N ILE A 119 5.91 2.77 6.01
CA ILE A 119 6.10 3.50 7.27
C ILE A 119 7.38 4.31 7.14
N GLU A 120 7.29 5.62 7.36
CA GLU A 120 8.40 6.56 7.28
C GLU A 120 8.82 7.00 8.69
N GLY A 121 10.13 7.10 8.93
CA GLY A 121 10.77 7.50 10.17
C GLY A 121 12.12 6.82 10.36
N PRO A 122 12.79 7.02 11.50
CA PRO A 122 14.06 6.38 11.81
C PRO A 122 13.85 4.92 12.28
N LEU A 123 13.31 4.05 11.41
CA LEU A 123 12.81 2.71 11.76
C LEU A 123 13.88 1.74 12.25
N ASP A 124 15.12 1.89 11.81
CA ASP A 124 16.23 0.98 12.16
C ASP A 124 16.93 1.33 13.47
N SER A 125 16.73 2.55 13.96
CA SER A 125 17.30 3.03 15.24
C SER A 125 16.44 4.18 15.75
N LEU A 126 15.46 3.84 16.57
CA LEU A 126 14.54 4.81 17.13
C LEU A 126 15.27 5.75 18.10
N ALA A 127 14.93 7.03 18.04
CA ALA A 127 15.37 8.03 19.00
C ALA A 127 14.19 8.92 19.39
N PRO A 128 14.12 9.40 20.64
CA PRO A 128 13.07 10.33 21.05
C PRO A 128 13.17 11.64 20.27
N ASP A 129 12.03 12.30 20.03
CA ASP A 129 12.01 13.63 19.44
C ASP A 129 12.69 14.63 20.40
N SER A 130 13.40 15.61 19.84
CA SER A 130 14.18 16.59 20.60
C SER A 130 13.33 17.46 21.53
N ASP A 131 12.07 17.66 21.20
CA ASP A 131 11.16 18.54 21.96
C ASP A 131 10.37 17.80 23.05
N ASP A 132 10.06 16.52 22.83
CA ASP A 132 9.43 15.62 23.81
C ASP A 132 10.24 14.33 23.90
N ARG A 133 11.06 14.22 24.93
CA ARG A 133 12.02 13.12 25.14
C ARG A 133 11.40 11.71 25.22
N LEU A 134 10.11 11.57 25.02
CA LEU A 134 9.40 10.29 25.15
C LEU A 134 8.59 9.92 23.91
N THR A 135 8.24 10.87 23.03
CA THR A 135 7.36 10.60 21.90
C THR A 135 8.08 10.75 20.57
N LEU A 136 7.99 9.73 19.71
CA LEU A 136 8.42 9.79 18.32
C LEU A 136 7.20 9.62 17.43
N LEU A 137 7.01 10.50 16.46
CA LEU A 137 5.94 10.39 15.46
C LEU A 137 6.44 9.64 14.22
N LEU A 138 5.87 8.49 13.96
CA LEU A 138 6.03 7.74 12.71
C LEU A 138 4.89 8.07 11.75
N THR A 139 5.11 7.84 10.46
CA THR A 139 4.15 8.18 9.42
C THR A 139 3.83 6.95 8.56
N VAL A 140 2.55 6.56 8.51
CA VAL A 140 2.04 5.62 7.50
C VAL A 140 1.71 6.41 6.25
N LYS A 141 2.07 5.88 5.06
CA LYS A 141 1.90 6.57 3.78
C LYS A 141 1.49 5.64 2.66
N VAL A 142 0.53 6.11 1.85
CA VAL A 142 0.13 5.50 0.57
C VAL A 142 0.07 6.61 -0.47
N GLY A 143 0.97 6.60 -1.43
CA GLY A 143 1.06 7.66 -2.44
C GLY A 143 1.28 9.03 -1.79
N SER A 144 0.32 9.95 -1.96
CA SER A 144 0.36 11.30 -1.36
C SER A 144 -0.38 11.41 -0.03
N VAL A 145 -1.10 10.37 0.39
CA VAL A 145 -1.90 10.37 1.63
C VAL A 145 -1.08 9.78 2.77
N SER A 146 -1.12 10.42 3.92
CA SER A 146 -0.36 9.97 5.08
C SER A 146 -1.11 10.17 6.39
N GLN A 147 -0.80 9.32 7.38
CA GLN A 147 -1.30 9.38 8.74
C GLN A 147 -0.15 9.21 9.73
N LYS A 148 0.01 10.15 10.66
CA LYS A 148 0.99 10.05 11.73
C LYS A 148 0.44 9.29 12.93
N PHE A 149 1.34 8.58 13.63
CA PHE A 149 1.02 7.92 14.88
C PHE A 149 2.23 7.97 15.83
N PRO A 150 1.98 8.06 17.15
CA PRO A 150 3.04 8.13 18.14
C PRO A 150 3.52 6.73 18.55
N VAL A 151 4.81 6.61 18.83
CA VAL A 151 5.42 5.56 19.63
C VAL A 151 6.22 6.19 20.75
N LYS A 152 6.33 5.49 21.88
CA LYS A 152 7.16 5.95 23.00
C LYS A 152 8.59 5.46 22.80
N VAL A 153 9.57 6.35 22.96
CA VAL A 153 10.98 5.98 22.91
C VAL A 153 11.66 6.54 24.14
N HIS A 154 12.15 5.65 25.03
CA HIS A 154 12.90 6.01 26.21
C HIS A 154 14.35 6.31 25.82
N GLY A 155 14.74 7.58 25.92
CA GLY A 155 16.11 8.01 25.70
C GLY A 155 17.07 7.48 26.75
N PHE A 156 18.33 7.37 26.35
CA PHE A 156 19.42 7.00 27.26
C PHE A 156 19.70 8.14 28.24
N GLU A 157 19.74 7.85 29.54
CA GLU A 157 19.96 8.84 30.57
C GLU A 157 21.33 8.69 31.24
N SER A 158 21.70 7.48 31.68
CA SER A 158 22.98 7.23 32.36
C SER A 158 23.39 5.76 32.36
N PHE A 159 24.66 5.49 32.62
CA PHE A 159 25.16 4.17 32.90
C PHE A 159 26.10 4.15 34.08
N LYS A 160 26.25 2.99 34.72
CA LYS A 160 27.19 2.77 35.80
C LYS A 160 27.85 1.39 35.71
N ILE A 161 29.09 1.32 36.19
CA ILE A 161 29.78 0.01 36.32
C ILE A 161 29.20 -0.69 37.54
N THR A 162 28.63 -1.86 37.36
CA THR A 162 28.02 -2.68 38.43
C THR A 162 28.96 -3.76 38.95
N SER A 163 30.02 -4.13 38.17
CA SER A 163 31.05 -5.09 38.58
C SER A 163 32.36 -4.77 37.86
N MET A 164 33.47 -5.02 38.55
CA MET A 164 34.81 -4.93 37.94
C MET A 164 35.20 -6.29 37.34
N PRO A 165 36.05 -6.31 36.29
CA PRO A 165 36.64 -7.56 35.82
C PRO A 165 37.38 -8.28 36.94
N THR A 166 37.25 -9.61 36.99
CA THR A 166 37.91 -10.43 38.02
C THR A 166 39.43 -10.49 37.86
N LYS A 167 39.99 -10.04 36.72
CA LYS A 167 41.43 -9.96 36.45
C LYS A 167 41.74 -8.56 35.95
N ALA A 168 42.39 -7.77 36.83
CA ALA A 168 42.83 -6.39 36.53
C ALA A 168 44.38 -6.29 36.32
N ASP A 169 45.12 -7.39 36.40
CA ASP A 169 46.55 -7.41 36.23
C ASP A 169 46.93 -7.90 34.81
N TYR A 170 47.67 -7.07 34.09
CA TYR A 170 48.30 -7.35 32.81
C TYR A 170 49.83 -7.44 33.02
#